data_860ffdda830859b774002490be5ce51f
#
_entry.id   860ffdda830859b774002490be5ce51f
#
_cell.length_a   1.000
_cell.length_b   1.000
_cell.length_c   1.000
_cell.angle_alpha   90.00
_cell.angle_beta   90.00
_cell.angle_gamma   90.00
#
_symmetry.space_group_name_H-M   'P 1'
#
loop_
_entity.id
_entity.type
_entity.pdbx_description
1 polymer ?
#
loop_
_entity_poly.entity_id
_entity_poly.type
_entity_poly.pdbx_seq_one_letter_code
_entity_poly.pdbx_strand_id
1 'polypeptide(L)'
;AHPESGLAHERSNGGAETATIGGSGFGVMAIIVGIERGFITREQGAERILKIVRFLSDKNTDSYHGMWAHWMNGKTGKTIPFSRKDDGADIVESAFMFEGLLAAHQYFIKDNPTENRIRGMINNLWRQAEWNFFTQGQDVMYWHWSPNNGWAMNHQIKGHNECHIVYILGASSPTYPIAGSVYHKGWASANTFLNGWEYYGIRLPLGDNNGKGGPLFFTHYSY
;
A
#
# COMPACT_ATOMS: atom_id res chain seq x y z
N ALA A 1 -12.71 10.34 -7.18
CA ALA A 1 -11.84 9.40 -7.91
C ALA A 1 -11.58 9.93 -9.31
N HIS A 2 -10.42 9.65 -9.84
CA HIS A 2 -10.03 10.01 -11.20
C HIS A 2 -10.94 9.31 -12.23
N PRO A 3 -11.45 10.03 -13.24
CA PRO A 3 -12.48 9.49 -14.14
C PRO A 3 -11.98 8.32 -15.02
N GLU A 4 -10.71 8.29 -15.39
CA GLU A 4 -10.17 7.24 -16.25
C GLU A 4 -9.67 6.02 -15.46
N SER A 5 -8.85 6.22 -14.42
CA SER A 5 -8.30 5.13 -13.62
C SER A 5 -9.21 4.60 -12.51
N GLY A 6 -10.10 5.42 -11.98
CA GLY A 6 -10.85 5.13 -10.77
C GLY A 6 -10.06 5.32 -9.48
N LEU A 7 -8.77 5.65 -9.55
CA LEU A 7 -7.91 5.90 -8.39
C LEU A 7 -8.34 7.17 -7.62
N ALA A 8 -8.03 7.24 -6.35
CA ALA A 8 -8.29 8.41 -5.53
C ALA A 8 -7.37 9.58 -5.93
N HIS A 9 -7.92 10.79 -5.99
CA HIS A 9 -7.07 11.98 -6.06
C HIS A 9 -6.28 12.14 -4.78
N GLU A 10 -5.08 12.69 -4.90
CA GLU A 10 -4.21 12.96 -3.74
C GLU A 10 -4.91 13.89 -2.74
N ARG A 11 -5.56 14.93 -3.24
CA ARG A 11 -6.34 15.89 -2.44
C ARG A 11 -7.42 16.58 -3.27
N SER A 12 -8.38 17.18 -2.60
CA SER A 12 -9.50 17.84 -3.28
C SER A 12 -9.13 19.10 -4.05
N ASN A 13 -8.05 19.76 -3.66
CA ASN A 13 -7.53 21.00 -4.24
C ASN A 13 -6.16 20.82 -4.94
N GLY A 14 -5.77 19.58 -5.21
CA GLY A 14 -4.54 19.23 -5.93
C GLY A 14 -4.69 19.23 -7.44
N GLY A 15 -3.65 18.82 -8.14
CA GLY A 15 -3.67 18.64 -9.59
C GLY A 15 -4.70 17.57 -10.00
N ALA A 16 -5.49 17.87 -11.02
CA ALA A 16 -6.58 16.99 -11.46
C ALA A 16 -6.11 15.59 -11.87
N GLU A 17 -4.88 15.48 -12.34
CA GLU A 17 -4.29 14.21 -12.81
C GLU A 17 -3.55 13.43 -11.72
N THR A 18 -3.28 14.02 -10.55
CA THR A 18 -2.51 13.37 -9.50
C THR A 18 -3.38 12.41 -8.69
N ALA A 19 -3.11 11.12 -8.82
CA ALA A 19 -3.68 10.05 -8.02
C ALA A 19 -2.66 9.53 -7.01
N THR A 20 -3.16 9.15 -5.82
CA THR A 20 -2.35 8.51 -4.76
C THR A 20 -2.63 7.01 -4.70
N ILE A 21 -1.59 6.20 -4.55
CA ILE A 21 -1.72 4.74 -4.57
C ILE A 21 -2.29 4.22 -3.25
N GLY A 22 -1.71 4.55 -2.11
CA GLY A 22 -2.21 4.09 -0.81
C GLY A 22 -3.61 4.62 -0.50
N GLY A 23 -3.85 5.91 -0.76
CA GLY A 23 -5.20 6.48 -0.63
C GLY A 23 -6.23 5.81 -1.53
N SER A 24 -5.81 5.26 -2.67
CA SER A 24 -6.69 4.46 -3.54
C SER A 24 -7.00 3.09 -2.92
N GLY A 25 -6.08 2.48 -2.17
CA GLY A 25 -6.34 1.27 -1.40
C GLY A 25 -7.45 1.48 -0.36
N PHE A 26 -7.39 2.57 0.40
CA PHE A 26 -8.49 2.98 1.29
C PHE A 26 -9.78 3.27 0.51
N GLY A 27 -9.67 3.85 -0.69
CA GLY A 27 -10.79 4.07 -1.61
C GLY A 27 -11.49 2.77 -2.03
N VAL A 28 -10.74 1.69 -2.22
CA VAL A 28 -11.29 0.34 -2.48
C VAL A 28 -12.13 -0.13 -1.30
N MET A 29 -11.64 0.04 -0.06
CA MET A 29 -12.41 -0.29 1.15
C MET A 29 -13.67 0.58 1.27
N ALA A 30 -13.58 1.86 0.95
CA ALA A 30 -14.74 2.76 0.95
C ALA A 30 -15.81 2.33 -0.07
N ILE A 31 -15.43 1.77 -1.22
CA ILE A 31 -16.37 1.19 -2.19
C ILE A 31 -17.12 0.00 -1.57
N ILE A 32 -16.43 -0.91 -0.89
CA ILE A 32 -17.03 -2.06 -0.20
C ILE A 32 -18.02 -1.57 0.87
N VAL A 33 -17.61 -0.62 1.70
CA VAL A 33 -18.49 0.00 2.70
C VAL A 33 -19.71 0.64 2.04
N GLY A 34 -19.52 1.33 0.91
CA GLY A 34 -20.61 1.94 0.14
C GLY A 34 -21.66 0.93 -0.34
N ILE A 35 -21.23 -0.28 -0.72
CA ILE A 35 -22.12 -1.38 -1.09
C ILE A 35 -22.88 -1.88 0.14
N GLU A 36 -22.15 -2.20 1.23
CA GLU A 36 -22.74 -2.75 2.46
C GLU A 36 -23.72 -1.78 3.14
N ARG A 37 -23.53 -0.49 2.95
CA ARG A 37 -24.43 0.57 3.46
C ARG A 37 -25.52 0.95 2.47
N GLY A 38 -25.59 0.32 1.30
CA GLY A 38 -26.61 0.60 0.29
C GLY A 38 -26.47 1.96 -0.42
N PHE A 39 -25.30 2.60 -0.34
CA PHE A 39 -25.06 3.87 -1.05
C PHE A 39 -24.85 3.66 -2.55
N ILE A 40 -24.33 2.49 -2.92
CA ILE A 40 -24.17 2.03 -4.31
C ILE A 40 -24.54 0.56 -4.39
N THR A 41 -24.91 0.09 -5.60
CA THR A 41 -25.17 -1.34 -5.80
C THR A 41 -23.86 -2.13 -5.86
N ARG A 42 -23.94 -3.45 -5.66
CA ARG A 42 -22.78 -4.35 -5.78
C ARG A 42 -22.18 -4.30 -7.19
N GLU A 43 -23.04 -4.22 -8.20
CA GLU A 43 -22.64 -4.13 -9.61
C GLU A 43 -21.86 -2.84 -9.88
N GLN A 44 -22.36 -1.70 -9.38
CA GLN A 44 -21.67 -0.41 -9.48
C GLN A 44 -20.31 -0.44 -8.78
N GLY A 45 -20.24 -1.07 -7.61
CA GLY A 45 -18.98 -1.25 -6.89
C GLY A 45 -18.01 -2.16 -7.65
N ALA A 46 -18.48 -3.30 -8.16
CA ALA A 46 -17.68 -4.22 -8.95
C ALA A 46 -17.09 -3.55 -10.21
N GLU A 47 -17.87 -2.75 -10.91
CA GLU A 47 -17.40 -2.00 -12.08
C GLU A 47 -16.30 -0.98 -11.71
N ARG A 48 -16.44 -0.30 -10.57
CA ARG A 48 -15.41 0.62 -10.07
C ARG A 48 -14.11 -0.11 -9.73
N ILE A 49 -14.20 -1.24 -9.03
CA ILE A 49 -13.01 -2.06 -8.71
C ILE A 49 -12.38 -2.61 -9.99
N LEU A 50 -13.19 -3.13 -10.92
CA LEU A 50 -12.68 -3.63 -12.19
C LEU A 50 -11.94 -2.55 -12.99
N LYS A 51 -12.43 -1.30 -12.96
CA LYS A 51 -11.73 -0.16 -13.57
C LYS A 51 -10.35 0.05 -12.96
N ILE A 52 -10.26 0.09 -11.62
CA ILE A 52 -9.01 0.27 -10.89
C ILE A 52 -8.01 -0.84 -11.24
N VAL A 53 -8.42 -2.10 -11.14
CA VAL A 53 -7.50 -3.21 -11.38
C VAL A 53 -7.07 -3.32 -12.84
N ARG A 54 -7.93 -2.95 -13.79
CA ARG A 54 -7.54 -2.86 -15.22
C ARG A 54 -6.47 -1.80 -15.45
N PHE A 55 -6.63 -0.63 -14.85
CA PHE A 55 -5.67 0.45 -14.96
C PHE A 55 -4.31 0.06 -14.36
N LEU A 56 -4.31 -0.52 -13.17
CA LEU A 56 -3.08 -0.99 -12.51
C LEU A 56 -2.40 -2.16 -13.24
N SER A 57 -3.16 -2.96 -13.97
CA SER A 57 -2.65 -4.10 -14.75
C SER A 57 -2.27 -3.74 -16.18
N ASP A 58 -2.48 -2.49 -16.61
CA ASP A 58 -2.12 -2.06 -17.97
C ASP A 58 -0.60 -1.99 -18.09
N LYS A 59 -0.07 -2.56 -19.20
CA LYS A 59 1.36 -2.56 -19.48
C LYS A 59 2.00 -1.16 -19.63
N ASN A 60 1.18 -0.15 -19.87
CA ASN A 60 1.63 1.25 -19.96
C ASN A 60 1.63 1.94 -18.60
N THR A 61 1.03 1.36 -17.57
CA THR A 61 1.07 1.86 -16.20
C THR A 61 2.41 1.50 -15.58
N ASP A 62 3.08 2.51 -15.03
CA ASP A 62 4.39 2.30 -14.41
C ASP A 62 4.25 1.45 -13.15
N SER A 63 5.08 0.40 -13.11
CA SER A 63 5.28 -0.41 -11.91
C SER A 63 6.74 -0.89 -11.87
N TYR A 64 7.26 -1.07 -10.69
CA TYR A 64 8.67 -1.38 -10.46
C TYR A 64 8.75 -2.54 -9.46
N HIS A 65 9.22 -3.69 -9.92
CA HIS A 65 9.22 -4.92 -9.10
C HIS A 65 7.82 -5.26 -8.55
N GLY A 66 6.77 -4.97 -9.34
CA GLY A 66 5.37 -5.20 -8.96
C GLY A 66 4.80 -4.20 -7.95
N MET A 67 5.52 -3.13 -7.64
CA MET A 67 5.07 -2.02 -6.77
C MET A 67 4.87 -0.75 -7.58
N TRP A 68 3.99 0.14 -7.09
CA TRP A 68 3.70 1.42 -7.71
C TRP A 68 4.37 2.56 -6.97
N ALA A 69 4.45 3.71 -7.63
CA ALA A 69 4.95 4.93 -7.02
C ALA A 69 3.93 5.52 -6.03
N HIS A 70 4.39 6.40 -5.15
CA HIS A 70 3.55 7.16 -4.22
C HIS A 70 2.42 7.88 -4.95
N TRP A 71 2.79 8.65 -5.98
CA TRP A 71 1.87 9.34 -6.87
C TRP A 71 1.96 8.86 -8.31
N MET A 72 0.83 8.86 -8.96
CA MET A 72 0.67 8.44 -10.35
C MET A 72 -0.22 9.42 -11.10
N ASN A 73 0.06 9.64 -12.38
CA ASN A 73 -0.87 10.31 -13.26
C ASN A 73 -2.06 9.38 -13.53
N GLY A 74 -3.25 9.75 -13.05
CA GLY A 74 -4.44 8.92 -13.11
C GLY A 74 -4.98 8.70 -14.52
N LYS A 75 -4.50 9.45 -15.52
CA LYS A 75 -4.85 9.29 -16.93
C LYS A 75 -3.87 8.39 -17.66
N THR A 76 -2.58 8.60 -17.47
CA THR A 76 -1.53 7.95 -18.28
C THR A 76 -0.89 6.76 -17.58
N GLY A 77 -1.08 6.59 -16.28
CA GLY A 77 -0.41 5.55 -15.48
C GLY A 77 1.07 5.85 -15.22
N LYS A 78 1.55 7.05 -15.55
CA LYS A 78 2.96 7.39 -15.36
C LYS A 78 3.24 7.89 -13.95
N THR A 79 4.39 7.52 -13.43
CA THR A 79 4.88 7.98 -12.12
C THR A 79 4.96 9.49 -12.08
N ILE A 80 4.44 10.09 -11.02
CA ILE A 80 4.68 11.48 -10.62
C ILE A 80 5.65 11.43 -9.44
N PRO A 81 6.90 11.93 -9.56
CA PRO A 81 7.86 11.87 -8.49
C PRO A 81 7.36 12.57 -7.22
N PHE A 82 7.41 11.89 -6.08
CA PHE A 82 7.13 12.48 -4.78
C PHE A 82 8.27 13.42 -4.36
N SER A 83 9.50 13.01 -4.66
CA SER A 83 10.69 13.82 -4.50
C SER A 83 11.75 13.43 -5.54
N ARG A 84 12.87 14.16 -5.57
CA ARG A 84 13.96 13.93 -6.54
C ARG A 84 14.49 12.49 -6.56
N LYS A 85 14.48 11.80 -5.42
CA LYS A 85 14.98 10.42 -5.30
C LYS A 85 13.86 9.40 -5.11
N ASP A 86 12.62 9.87 -4.99
CA ASP A 86 11.42 9.08 -4.82
C ASP A 86 10.56 9.25 -6.08
N ASP A 87 11.02 8.59 -7.14
CA ASP A 87 10.47 8.62 -8.49
C ASP A 87 10.22 7.22 -9.04
N GLY A 88 10.02 6.25 -8.16
CA GLY A 88 9.81 4.85 -8.49
C GLY A 88 8.91 4.13 -7.50
N ALA A 89 9.28 2.91 -7.12
CA ALA A 89 8.50 2.09 -6.21
C ALA A 89 8.42 2.68 -4.80
N ASP A 90 7.20 2.78 -4.27
CA ASP A 90 6.90 3.00 -2.87
C ASP A 90 6.19 1.74 -2.33
N ILE A 91 6.91 0.96 -1.50
CA ILE A 91 6.39 -0.31 -1.00
C ILE A 91 5.27 -0.12 0.03
N VAL A 92 5.25 1.02 0.73
CA VAL A 92 4.26 1.33 1.77
C VAL A 92 2.93 1.72 1.13
N GLU A 93 2.95 2.63 0.18
CA GLU A 93 1.76 2.98 -0.61
C GLU A 93 1.21 1.77 -1.36
N SER A 94 2.11 0.96 -1.95
CA SER A 94 1.72 -0.28 -2.62
C SER A 94 1.12 -1.30 -1.65
N ALA A 95 1.61 -1.38 -0.40
CA ALA A 95 1.04 -2.26 0.62
C ALA A 95 -0.41 -1.86 0.96
N PHE A 96 -0.70 -0.58 1.16
CA PHE A 96 -2.08 -0.12 1.38
C PHE A 96 -2.98 -0.39 0.17
N MET A 97 -2.46 -0.25 -1.05
CA MET A 97 -3.21 -0.64 -2.25
C MET A 97 -3.50 -2.15 -2.24
N PHE A 98 -2.51 -3.00 -2.00
CA PHE A 98 -2.70 -4.44 -1.94
C PHE A 98 -3.66 -4.87 -0.82
N GLU A 99 -3.63 -4.21 0.34
CA GLU A 99 -4.59 -4.46 1.42
C GLU A 99 -6.04 -4.26 0.93
N GLY A 100 -6.32 -3.13 0.28
CA GLY A 100 -7.62 -2.87 -0.32
C GLY A 100 -7.98 -3.87 -1.43
N LEU A 101 -7.05 -4.19 -2.32
CA LEU A 101 -7.27 -5.15 -3.41
C LEU A 101 -7.53 -6.56 -2.90
N LEU A 102 -6.79 -7.04 -1.90
CA LEU A 102 -6.99 -8.36 -1.31
C LEU A 102 -8.33 -8.43 -0.56
N ALA A 103 -8.74 -7.37 0.12
CA ALA A 103 -10.08 -7.27 0.69
C ALA A 103 -11.16 -7.34 -0.40
N ALA A 104 -10.98 -6.64 -1.52
CA ALA A 104 -11.91 -6.72 -2.65
C ALA A 104 -11.92 -8.13 -3.28
N HIS A 105 -10.77 -8.80 -3.38
CA HIS A 105 -10.68 -10.18 -3.84
C HIS A 105 -11.53 -11.12 -3.00
N GLN A 106 -11.54 -10.96 -1.68
CA GLN A 106 -12.35 -11.77 -0.76
C GLN A 106 -13.81 -11.36 -0.72
N TYR A 107 -14.12 -10.10 -1.02
CA TYR A 107 -15.48 -9.60 -1.03
C TYR A 107 -16.25 -9.99 -2.29
N PHE A 108 -15.65 -9.81 -3.48
CA PHE A 108 -16.28 -10.08 -4.78
C PHE A 108 -16.13 -11.57 -5.18
N ILE A 109 -16.89 -12.45 -4.51
CA ILE A 109 -16.78 -13.92 -4.64
C ILE A 109 -17.91 -14.58 -5.47
N LYS A 110 -18.88 -13.79 -5.97
CA LYS A 110 -19.96 -14.36 -6.78
C LYS A 110 -19.39 -14.93 -8.09
N ASP A 111 -20.00 -16.03 -8.53
CA ASP A 111 -19.65 -16.64 -9.82
C ASP A 111 -20.34 -15.89 -10.97
N ASN A 112 -19.71 -14.80 -11.38
CA ASN A 112 -20.09 -14.04 -12.56
C ASN A 112 -18.84 -13.49 -13.26
N PRO A 113 -18.93 -13.12 -14.56
CA PRO A 113 -17.76 -12.71 -15.34
C PRO A 113 -16.99 -11.52 -14.76
N THR A 114 -17.69 -10.54 -14.18
CA THR A 114 -17.06 -9.33 -13.62
C THR A 114 -16.26 -9.66 -12.36
N GLU A 115 -16.86 -10.35 -11.39
CA GLU A 115 -16.20 -10.68 -10.14
C GLU A 115 -15.08 -11.71 -10.34
N ASN A 116 -15.29 -12.70 -11.22
CA ASN A 116 -14.23 -13.65 -11.62
C ASN A 116 -13.02 -12.92 -12.20
N ARG A 117 -13.26 -11.92 -13.07
CA ARG A 117 -12.18 -11.11 -13.66
C ARG A 117 -11.46 -10.26 -12.63
N ILE A 118 -12.19 -9.63 -11.69
CA ILE A 118 -11.59 -8.88 -10.57
C ILE A 118 -10.62 -9.77 -9.80
N ARG A 119 -11.07 -10.95 -9.34
CA ARG A 119 -10.23 -11.89 -8.59
C ARG A 119 -9.00 -12.33 -9.37
N GLY A 120 -9.19 -12.70 -10.63
CA GLY A 120 -8.06 -13.14 -11.47
C GLY A 120 -7.00 -12.06 -11.66
N MET A 121 -7.42 -10.82 -11.90
CA MET A 121 -6.49 -9.69 -12.08
C MET A 121 -5.78 -9.33 -10.77
N ILE A 122 -6.49 -9.27 -9.64
CA ILE A 122 -5.88 -9.01 -8.33
C ILE A 122 -4.86 -10.09 -7.98
N ASN A 123 -5.21 -11.37 -8.19
CA ASN A 123 -4.30 -12.47 -7.93
C ASN A 123 -3.02 -12.37 -8.79
N ASN A 124 -3.14 -11.94 -10.04
CA ASN A 124 -1.97 -11.75 -10.90
C ASN A 124 -1.07 -10.61 -10.40
N LEU A 125 -1.64 -9.45 -10.04
CA LEU A 125 -0.89 -8.34 -9.45
C LEU A 125 -0.20 -8.76 -8.16
N TRP A 126 -0.91 -9.44 -7.27
CA TRP A 126 -0.39 -9.93 -6.00
C TRP A 126 0.80 -10.88 -6.17
N ARG A 127 0.73 -11.78 -7.14
CA ARG A 127 1.81 -12.73 -7.45
C ARG A 127 3.04 -12.10 -8.11
N GLN A 128 2.89 -10.93 -8.72
CA GLN A 128 3.99 -10.19 -9.36
C GLN A 128 4.74 -9.27 -8.40
N ALA A 129 4.21 -9.04 -7.21
CA ALA A 129 4.81 -8.15 -6.21
C ALA A 129 6.06 -8.78 -5.59
N GLU A 130 7.24 -8.27 -5.91
CA GLU A 130 8.54 -8.80 -5.51
C GLU A 130 8.96 -8.28 -4.12
N TRP A 131 8.22 -8.65 -3.07
CA TRP A 131 8.45 -8.18 -1.70
C TRP A 131 9.89 -8.41 -1.21
N ASN A 132 10.47 -9.57 -1.52
CA ASN A 132 11.82 -9.91 -1.11
C ASN A 132 12.89 -9.01 -1.76
N PHE A 133 12.63 -8.43 -2.94
CA PHE A 133 13.52 -7.45 -3.56
C PHE A 133 13.77 -6.26 -2.63
N PHE A 134 12.74 -5.80 -1.92
CA PHE A 134 12.80 -4.64 -1.03
C PHE A 134 13.51 -4.90 0.31
N THR A 135 14.09 -6.07 0.50
CA THR A 135 15.02 -6.34 1.61
C THR A 135 16.46 -5.98 1.28
N GLN A 136 16.81 -5.80 0.01
CA GLN A 136 18.21 -5.71 -0.46
C GLN A 136 19.07 -6.89 0.02
N GLY A 137 18.47 -8.06 0.26
CA GLY A 137 19.14 -9.24 0.85
C GLY A 137 19.47 -9.09 2.34
N GLN A 138 18.88 -8.12 3.05
CA GLN A 138 19.08 -7.85 4.47
C GLN A 138 17.87 -8.25 5.30
N ASP A 139 18.01 -8.24 6.61
CA ASP A 139 16.93 -8.54 7.57
C ASP A 139 16.06 -7.31 7.88
N VAL A 140 15.71 -6.51 6.89
CA VAL A 140 14.86 -5.31 7.02
C VAL A 140 14.25 -4.94 5.67
N MET A 141 13.07 -4.33 5.67
CA MET A 141 12.44 -3.78 4.46
C MET A 141 12.88 -2.34 4.22
N TYR A 142 12.99 -1.97 2.94
CA TYR A 142 13.31 -0.61 2.50
C TYR A 142 12.12 0.01 1.79
N TRP A 143 11.85 1.30 2.06
CA TRP A 143 10.64 2.00 1.64
C TRP A 143 10.58 2.24 0.13
N HIS A 144 11.69 2.71 -0.45
CA HIS A 144 11.72 3.21 -1.81
C HIS A 144 12.80 2.54 -2.67
N TRP A 145 12.46 2.32 -3.92
CA TRP A 145 13.42 2.04 -4.97
C TRP A 145 13.13 2.90 -6.21
N SER A 146 14.16 3.48 -6.81
CA SER A 146 14.05 4.36 -7.96
C SER A 146 14.72 3.73 -9.19
N PRO A 147 14.07 3.76 -10.37
CA PRO A 147 14.71 3.32 -11.61
C PRO A 147 15.89 4.20 -12.00
N ASN A 148 15.95 5.45 -11.52
CA ASN A 148 16.99 6.42 -11.85
C ASN A 148 18.06 6.55 -10.77
N ASN A 149 17.71 6.29 -9.50
CA ASN A 149 18.56 6.52 -8.34
C ASN A 149 18.82 5.26 -7.51
N GLY A 150 18.24 4.10 -7.89
CA GLY A 150 18.35 2.85 -7.14
C GLY A 150 17.89 3.02 -5.69
N TRP A 151 18.69 2.60 -4.76
CA TRP A 151 18.44 2.66 -3.32
C TRP A 151 18.89 3.96 -2.65
N ALA A 152 19.01 5.07 -3.37
CA ALA A 152 19.57 6.32 -2.85
C ALA A 152 18.79 6.96 -1.70
N MET A 153 17.50 6.63 -1.52
CA MET A 153 16.72 7.02 -0.32
C MET A 153 17.20 6.24 0.92
N ASN A 154 17.55 4.97 0.75
CA ASN A 154 18.07 4.07 1.78
C ASN A 154 17.27 4.10 3.10
N HIS A 155 15.95 4.26 3.02
CA HIS A 155 15.06 4.42 4.16
C HIS A 155 14.59 3.02 4.63
N GLN A 156 15.16 2.55 5.72
CA GLN A 156 14.75 1.31 6.37
C GLN A 156 13.44 1.51 7.15
N ILE A 157 12.53 0.55 7.00
CA ILE A 157 11.28 0.51 7.77
C ILE A 157 11.54 -0.23 9.07
N LYS A 158 11.65 0.49 10.18
CA LYS A 158 11.94 -0.08 11.51
C LYS A 158 11.05 0.52 12.58
N GLY A 159 10.62 -0.34 13.49
CA GLY A 159 9.86 0.10 14.65
C GLY A 159 8.43 0.46 14.32
N HIS A 160 7.70 0.91 15.33
CA HIS A 160 6.28 1.20 15.18
C HIS A 160 6.04 2.48 14.37
N ASN A 161 5.37 2.30 13.26
CA ASN A 161 4.83 3.33 12.40
C ASN A 161 3.67 2.72 11.59
N GLU A 162 3.21 3.37 10.53
CA GLU A 162 2.13 2.90 9.66
C GLU A 162 2.44 1.64 8.84
N CYS A 163 3.70 1.20 8.82
CA CYS A 163 4.19 0.24 7.83
C CYS A 163 4.12 -1.24 8.25
N HIS A 164 3.44 -1.59 9.36
CA HIS A 164 3.33 -2.99 9.80
C HIS A 164 2.78 -3.91 8.70
N ILE A 165 1.81 -3.42 7.96
CA ILE A 165 1.18 -4.15 6.84
C ILE A 165 2.19 -4.57 5.76
N VAL A 166 3.27 -3.81 5.55
CA VAL A 166 4.34 -4.17 4.59
C VAL A 166 4.97 -5.51 4.95
N TYR A 167 5.27 -5.72 6.23
CA TYR A 167 5.85 -6.97 6.71
C TYR A 167 4.87 -8.13 6.69
N ILE A 168 3.60 -7.88 7.02
CA ILE A 168 2.55 -8.90 6.96
C ILE A 168 2.35 -9.38 5.52
N LEU A 169 2.19 -8.45 4.58
CA LEU A 169 2.02 -8.78 3.17
C LEU A 169 3.29 -9.42 2.59
N GLY A 170 4.46 -8.88 2.91
CA GLY A 170 5.72 -9.46 2.48
C GLY A 170 5.89 -10.92 2.94
N ALA A 171 5.55 -11.22 4.21
CA ALA A 171 5.61 -12.59 4.74
C ALA A 171 4.53 -13.51 4.13
N SER A 172 3.39 -12.95 3.71
CA SER A 172 2.26 -13.69 3.15
C SER A 172 2.32 -13.88 1.64
N SER A 173 3.33 -13.30 0.97
CA SER A 173 3.46 -13.39 -0.49
C SER A 173 3.57 -14.84 -0.97
N PRO A 174 2.77 -15.24 -1.96
CA PRO A 174 2.79 -16.62 -2.47
C PRO A 174 3.99 -16.92 -3.39
N THR A 175 4.67 -15.89 -3.89
CA THR A 175 5.73 -16.00 -4.90
C THR A 175 7.07 -15.44 -4.42
N TYR A 176 7.06 -14.31 -3.73
CA TYR A 176 8.27 -13.58 -3.32
C TYR A 176 8.23 -13.25 -1.82
N PRO A 177 8.04 -14.26 -0.92
CA PRO A 177 7.93 -14.00 0.51
C PRO A 177 9.24 -13.51 1.11
N ILE A 178 9.14 -12.69 2.15
CA ILE A 178 10.27 -12.37 3.02
C ILE A 178 10.43 -13.45 4.09
N ALA A 179 11.67 -13.66 4.55
CA ALA A 179 11.93 -14.55 5.67
C ALA A 179 11.41 -13.97 7.00
N GLY A 180 10.99 -14.85 7.93
CA GLY A 180 10.54 -14.41 9.26
C GLY A 180 11.58 -13.58 10.02
N SER A 181 12.89 -13.81 9.78
CA SER A 181 13.95 -13.00 10.35
C SER A 181 13.87 -11.52 9.98
N VAL A 182 13.37 -11.20 8.79
CA VAL A 182 13.18 -9.81 8.31
C VAL A 182 12.17 -9.07 9.19
N TYR A 183 11.07 -9.73 9.58
CA TYR A 183 10.13 -9.17 10.53
C TYR A 183 10.75 -8.97 11.92
N HIS A 184 11.37 -10.02 12.47
CA HIS A 184 11.88 -10.00 13.84
C HIS A 184 13.05 -9.04 14.03
N LYS A 185 13.98 -8.98 13.07
CA LYS A 185 15.16 -8.11 13.15
C LYS A 185 14.93 -6.72 12.58
N GLY A 186 14.07 -6.58 11.58
CA GLY A 186 13.72 -5.30 10.99
C GLY A 186 12.65 -4.56 11.80
N TRP A 187 11.40 -5.01 11.72
CA TRP A 187 10.29 -4.35 12.38
C TRP A 187 10.35 -4.45 13.90
N ALA A 188 10.32 -5.67 14.43
CA ALA A 188 10.04 -5.93 15.84
C ALA A 188 11.22 -5.65 16.80
N SER A 189 12.46 -5.51 16.30
CA SER A 189 13.64 -5.30 17.15
C SER A 189 13.92 -3.83 17.47
N ALA A 190 13.16 -2.90 16.92
CA ALA A 190 13.43 -1.49 17.12
C ALA A 190 13.06 -1.02 18.55
N ASN A 191 13.92 -0.20 19.16
CA ASN A 191 13.73 0.34 20.52
C ASN A 191 12.47 1.19 20.66
N THR A 192 11.87 1.64 19.57
CA THR A 192 10.65 2.45 19.55
C THR A 192 9.42 1.75 20.12
N PHE A 193 9.43 0.41 20.20
CA PHE A 193 8.35 -0.35 20.85
C PHE A 193 8.37 -0.28 22.38
N LEU A 194 9.49 0.06 22.99
CA LEU A 194 9.71 0.03 24.43
C LEU A 194 10.36 1.34 24.92
N ASN A 195 9.82 2.49 24.52
CA ASN A 195 10.41 3.78 24.89
C ASN A 195 10.25 4.14 26.37
N GLY A 196 9.37 3.45 27.11
CA GLY A 196 9.22 3.62 28.55
C GLY A 196 8.41 4.84 29.00
N TRP A 197 7.94 5.67 28.09
CA TRP A 197 7.15 6.85 28.42
C TRP A 197 5.73 6.48 28.85
N GLU A 198 5.23 7.19 29.86
CA GLU A 198 3.89 6.99 30.39
C GLU A 198 3.16 8.34 30.48
N TYR A 199 1.89 8.37 30.03
CA TYR A 199 1.03 9.53 30.10
C TYR A 199 -0.34 9.11 30.64
N TYR A 200 -0.81 9.78 31.69
CA TYR A 200 -2.10 9.48 32.34
C TYR A 200 -2.24 8.03 32.80
N GLY A 201 -1.16 7.42 33.27
CA GLY A 201 -1.15 6.01 33.66
C GLY A 201 -1.12 5.01 32.52
N ILE A 202 -0.99 5.47 31.26
CA ILE A 202 -0.91 4.65 30.07
C ILE A 202 0.52 4.72 29.53
N ARG A 203 1.16 3.55 29.44
CA ARG A 203 2.47 3.45 28.79
C ARG A 203 2.27 3.56 27.28
N LEU A 204 2.95 4.52 26.65
CA LEU A 204 3.02 4.63 25.20
C LEU A 204 4.26 3.88 24.70
N PRO A 205 4.11 2.63 24.20
CA PRO A 205 5.24 1.88 23.68
C PRO A 205 5.69 2.38 22.32
N LEU A 206 4.97 3.35 21.76
CA LEU A 206 4.98 3.70 20.35
C LEU A 206 5.49 5.12 20.16
N GLY A 207 6.36 5.30 19.21
CA GLY A 207 6.74 6.61 18.78
C GLY A 207 8.24 6.82 18.67
N ASP A 208 8.57 8.04 18.30
CA ASP A 208 9.95 8.46 18.18
C ASP A 208 10.63 8.54 19.56
N ASN A 209 11.95 8.69 19.53
CA ASN A 209 12.78 8.80 20.73
C ASN A 209 12.47 10.07 21.58
N ASN A 210 11.52 10.90 21.15
CA ASN A 210 11.13 12.12 21.84
C ASN A 210 9.95 11.91 22.82
N GLY A 211 9.46 10.69 22.98
CA GLY A 211 8.41 10.33 23.94
C GLY A 211 7.03 10.90 23.62
N LYS A 212 6.80 11.41 22.42
CA LYS A 212 5.54 12.05 22.05
C LYS A 212 4.59 11.16 21.23
N GLY A 213 4.92 9.90 21.06
CA GLY A 213 4.21 9.02 20.10
C GLY A 213 4.43 9.50 18.66
N GLY A 214 3.90 8.88 17.69
CA GLY A 214 3.91 9.35 16.30
C GLY A 214 2.63 10.12 15.97
N PRO A 215 2.44 10.44 14.69
CA PRO A 215 1.15 10.89 14.18
C PRO A 215 0.04 9.89 14.52
N LEU A 216 -1.18 10.37 14.70
CA LEU A 216 -2.31 9.54 15.10
C LEU A 216 -2.55 8.36 14.13
N PHE A 217 -2.24 8.52 12.86
CA PHE A 217 -2.41 7.45 11.87
C PHE A 217 -1.47 6.25 12.10
N PHE A 218 -0.34 6.39 12.76
CA PHE A 218 0.49 5.24 13.17
C PHE A 218 -0.32 4.25 14.01
N THR A 219 -1.11 4.76 14.95
CA THR A 219 -1.98 3.94 15.78
C THR A 219 -3.13 3.32 15.00
N HIS A 220 -3.65 4.00 13.98
CA HIS A 220 -4.79 3.52 13.21
C HIS A 220 -4.40 2.48 12.13
N TYR A 221 -3.20 2.58 11.56
CA TYR A 221 -2.82 1.75 10.41
C TYR A 221 -2.08 0.46 10.82
N SER A 222 -1.47 0.47 11.99
CA SER A 222 -0.67 -0.68 12.47
C SER A 222 -1.27 -1.39 13.68
N TYR A 223 -2.57 -1.28 13.88
CA TYR A 223 -3.31 -1.99 14.93
C TYR A 223 -4.44 -2.84 14.34
#